data_a5006d4700d73e9d04b8ebb03f496a6f
#
_entry.id   a5006d4700d73e9d04b8ebb03f496a6f
#
_cell.length_a   1.000
_cell.length_b   1.000
_cell.length_c   1.000
_cell.angle_alpha   90.00
_cell.angle_beta   90.00
_cell.angle_gamma   90.00
#
_symmetry.space_group_name_H-M   'P 1'
#
loop_
_entity.id
_entity.type
_entity.pdbx_description
1 polymer ?
#
loop_
_entity_poly.entity_id
_entity_poly.type
_entity_poly.pdbx_seq_one_letter_code
_entity_poly.pdbx_strand_id
1 'polypeptide(L)'
;SQFNPAAQSPSGAVSLLQLMPRTAGALGFANLTRPESSIHAGVKYLYTLRGEFQQEIPVGERTWFALAAYNLGLSGVEKARALAGRMALDPNRWAGNVEKAMAELARRGGGVEGPRYGQALLYVRAIRSLYGSYRSVPSLALANRQGEPSA
;
A
#
# COMPACT_ATOMS: atom_id res chain seq x y z
N SER A 1 14.25 -3.77 6.68
CA SER A 1 13.89 -3.99 8.10
C SER A 1 14.19 -5.40 8.60
N GLN A 2 14.50 -6.37 7.73
CA GLN A 2 14.80 -7.76 8.10
C GLN A 2 13.92 -8.32 9.24
N PHE A 3 12.63 -7.95 9.25
CA PHE A 3 11.67 -8.32 10.29
C PHE A 3 12.07 -7.93 11.73
N ASN A 4 12.87 -6.89 11.92
CA ASN A 4 13.24 -6.38 13.24
C ASN A 4 12.09 -5.54 13.84
N PRO A 5 11.45 -5.98 14.94
CA PRO A 5 10.36 -5.25 15.59
C PRO A 5 10.81 -3.94 16.24
N ALA A 6 12.10 -3.76 16.49
CA ALA A 6 12.67 -2.53 17.04
C ALA A 6 13.24 -1.61 15.95
N ALA A 7 13.06 -1.93 14.67
CA ALA A 7 13.58 -1.12 13.57
C ALA A 7 12.97 0.29 13.57
N GLN A 8 13.82 1.30 13.43
CA GLN A 8 13.41 2.69 13.28
C GLN A 8 14.02 3.26 11.99
N SER A 9 13.21 3.97 11.20
CA SER A 9 13.68 4.68 10.02
C SER A 9 14.28 6.04 10.38
N PRO A 10 15.09 6.65 9.50
CA PRO A 10 15.57 8.01 9.70
C PRO A 10 14.46 9.05 9.87
N SER A 11 13.28 8.80 9.32
CA SER A 11 12.09 9.65 9.45
C SER A 11 11.24 9.35 10.70
N GLY A 12 11.67 8.41 11.56
CA GLY A 12 10.99 8.10 12.82
C GLY A 12 9.89 7.03 12.72
N ALA A 13 9.67 6.40 11.58
CA ALA A 13 8.77 5.25 11.47
C ALA A 13 9.33 4.05 12.23
N VAL A 14 8.49 3.33 12.96
CA VAL A 14 8.92 2.27 13.90
C VAL A 14 8.33 0.92 13.56
N SER A 15 9.00 -0.14 14.04
CA SER A 15 8.58 -1.53 14.04
C SER A 15 8.54 -2.23 12.68
N LEU A 16 7.96 -3.44 12.61
CA LEU A 16 7.91 -4.30 11.43
C LEU A 16 7.28 -3.63 10.21
N LEU A 17 6.22 -2.88 10.41
CA LEU A 17 5.44 -2.24 9.34
C LEU A 17 5.75 -0.75 9.17
N GLN A 18 6.77 -0.24 9.87
CA GLN A 18 7.30 1.11 9.71
C GLN A 18 6.21 2.20 9.76
N LEU A 19 5.31 2.10 10.76
CA LEU A 19 4.30 3.13 11.03
C LEU A 19 4.91 4.32 11.78
N MET A 20 4.46 5.51 11.42
CA MET A 20 4.77 6.69 12.22
C MET A 20 4.05 6.61 13.58
N PRO A 21 4.71 6.96 14.70
CA PRO A 21 4.10 6.93 16.04
C PRO A 21 2.79 7.69 16.12
N ARG A 22 2.69 8.84 15.44
CA ARG A 22 1.46 9.64 15.38
C ARG A 22 0.32 8.87 14.70
N THR A 23 0.60 8.14 13.62
CA THR A 23 -0.39 7.31 12.92
C THR A 23 -0.85 6.17 13.82
N ALA A 24 0.07 5.50 14.50
CA ALA A 24 -0.25 4.43 15.44
C ALA A 24 -1.15 4.93 16.57
N GLY A 25 -0.81 6.09 17.18
CA GLY A 25 -1.62 6.71 18.23
C GLY A 25 -3.04 7.06 17.77
N ALA A 26 -3.19 7.61 16.56
CA ALA A 26 -4.49 7.91 15.97
C ALA A 26 -5.35 6.65 15.74
N LEU A 27 -4.71 5.49 15.54
CA LEU A 27 -5.37 4.20 15.40
C LEU A 27 -5.62 3.47 16.73
N GLY A 28 -5.18 4.06 17.87
CA GLY A 28 -5.36 3.51 19.21
C GLY A 28 -4.25 2.54 19.65
N PHE A 29 -3.08 2.55 19.01
CA PHE A 29 -1.95 1.69 19.37
C PHE A 29 -0.87 2.50 20.09
N ALA A 30 -0.71 2.25 21.38
CA ALA A 30 0.30 2.94 22.20
C ALA A 30 1.71 2.35 22.08
N ASN A 31 1.82 1.05 21.75
CA ASN A 31 3.10 0.35 21.71
C ASN A 31 3.21 -0.52 20.46
N LEU A 32 4.14 -0.16 19.56
CA LEU A 32 4.43 -0.88 18.33
C LEU A 32 5.64 -1.80 18.43
N THR A 33 6.29 -1.91 19.59
CA THR A 33 7.48 -2.79 19.75
C THR A 33 7.10 -4.27 19.78
N ARG A 34 5.85 -4.60 20.10
CA ARG A 34 5.33 -5.95 20.02
C ARG A 34 4.94 -6.27 18.58
N PRO A 35 5.42 -7.39 18.02
CA PRO A 35 5.14 -7.79 16.64
C PRO A 35 3.64 -7.83 16.30
N GLU A 36 2.82 -8.40 17.19
CA GLU A 36 1.37 -8.51 16.99
C GLU A 36 0.72 -7.13 16.91
N SER A 37 1.07 -6.22 17.82
CA SER A 37 0.54 -4.84 17.84
C SER A 37 0.93 -4.09 16.56
N SER A 38 2.17 -4.28 16.10
CA SER A 38 2.66 -3.68 14.86
C SER A 38 1.89 -4.17 13.63
N ILE A 39 1.66 -5.48 13.53
CA ILE A 39 0.91 -6.08 12.42
C ILE A 39 -0.54 -5.59 12.44
N HIS A 40 -1.21 -5.61 13.58
CA HIS A 40 -2.59 -5.13 13.71
C HIS A 40 -2.72 -3.65 13.34
N ALA A 41 -1.81 -2.81 13.83
CA ALA A 41 -1.79 -1.39 13.50
C ALA A 41 -1.61 -1.15 12.00
N GLY A 42 -0.68 -1.86 11.36
CA GLY A 42 -0.43 -1.74 9.93
C GLY A 42 -1.61 -2.20 9.07
N VAL A 43 -2.23 -3.33 9.42
CA VAL A 43 -3.43 -3.83 8.73
C VAL A 43 -4.58 -2.85 8.91
N LYS A 44 -4.82 -2.34 10.12
CA LYS A 44 -5.86 -1.35 10.39
C LYS A 44 -5.63 -0.07 9.59
N TYR A 45 -4.39 0.41 9.52
CA TYR A 45 -4.04 1.59 8.73
C TYR A 45 -4.28 1.37 7.24
N LEU A 46 -3.86 0.23 6.69
CA LEU A 46 -4.12 -0.10 5.30
C LEU A 46 -5.62 -0.16 4.99
N TYR A 47 -6.42 -0.69 5.92
CA TYR A 47 -7.87 -0.73 5.78
C TYR A 47 -8.49 0.68 5.78
N THR A 48 -8.02 1.56 6.67
CA THR A 48 -8.41 2.97 6.70
C THR A 48 -8.09 3.65 5.37
N LEU A 49 -6.85 3.51 4.90
CA LEU A 49 -6.44 4.08 3.61
C LEU A 49 -7.26 3.55 2.43
N ARG A 50 -7.62 2.26 2.45
CA ARG A 50 -8.48 1.66 1.43
C ARG A 50 -9.88 2.28 1.44
N GLY A 51 -10.36 2.69 2.61
CA GLY A 51 -11.62 3.41 2.80
C GLY A 51 -11.63 4.78 2.14
N GLU A 52 -10.51 5.51 2.15
CA GLU A 52 -10.39 6.84 1.54
C GLU A 52 -10.68 6.83 0.03
N PHE A 53 -10.54 5.68 -0.62
CA PHE A 53 -10.76 5.52 -2.06
C PHE A 53 -12.12 4.92 -2.44
N GLN A 54 -13.09 4.86 -1.51
CA GLN A 54 -14.35 4.14 -1.73
C GLN A 54 -15.24 4.72 -2.84
N GLN A 55 -15.30 6.03 -2.97
CA GLN A 55 -16.28 6.69 -3.82
C GLN A 55 -15.89 6.69 -5.30
N GLU A 56 -14.62 6.79 -5.60
CA GLU A 56 -14.12 7.06 -6.95
C GLU A 56 -13.45 5.84 -7.60
N ILE A 57 -12.81 4.97 -6.79
CA ILE A 57 -11.97 3.91 -7.29
C ILE A 57 -12.70 2.55 -7.22
N PRO A 58 -12.74 1.77 -8.32
CA PRO A 58 -13.33 0.44 -8.33
C PRO A 58 -12.76 -0.46 -7.23
N VAL A 59 -13.60 -1.30 -6.61
CA VAL A 59 -13.25 -2.10 -5.43
C VAL A 59 -11.98 -2.94 -5.62
N GLY A 60 -11.77 -3.50 -6.80
CA GLY A 60 -10.59 -4.32 -7.14
C GLY A 60 -9.29 -3.53 -7.27
N GLU A 61 -9.39 -2.21 -7.48
CA GLU A 61 -8.22 -1.32 -7.63
C GLU A 61 -7.77 -0.71 -6.29
N ARG A 62 -8.68 -0.49 -5.34
CA ARG A 62 -8.46 0.26 -4.09
C ARG A 62 -7.25 -0.20 -3.28
N THR A 63 -6.95 -1.49 -3.29
CA THR A 63 -5.81 -2.04 -2.56
C THR A 63 -4.48 -1.49 -3.07
N TRP A 64 -4.32 -1.31 -4.37
CA TRP A 64 -3.09 -0.78 -4.97
C TRP A 64 -2.87 0.68 -4.61
N PHE A 65 -3.93 1.48 -4.62
CA PHE A 65 -3.92 2.88 -4.19
C PHE A 65 -3.61 3.00 -2.69
N ALA A 66 -4.22 2.14 -1.86
CA ALA A 66 -3.97 2.12 -0.43
C ALA A 66 -2.51 1.74 -0.09
N LEU A 67 -1.93 0.77 -0.79
CA LEU A 67 -0.52 0.40 -0.64
C LEU A 67 0.42 1.53 -1.04
N ALA A 68 0.11 2.25 -2.12
CA ALA A 68 0.87 3.43 -2.51
C ALA A 68 0.75 4.55 -1.46
N ALA A 69 -0.46 4.80 -0.95
CA ALA A 69 -0.71 5.79 0.10
C ALA A 69 -0.06 5.42 1.43
N TYR A 70 0.03 4.13 1.75
CA TYR A 70 0.75 3.65 2.92
C TYR A 70 2.22 4.09 2.93
N ASN A 71 2.86 4.03 1.77
CA ASN A 71 4.28 4.37 1.62
C ASN A 71 4.51 5.86 1.35
N LEU A 72 3.68 6.49 0.52
CA LEU A 72 3.87 7.84 -0.02
C LEU A 72 3.01 8.90 0.69
N GLY A 73 1.89 8.48 1.29
CA GLY A 73 0.82 9.34 1.78
C GLY A 73 -0.27 9.61 0.75
N LEU A 74 -1.47 9.96 1.21
CA LEU A 74 -2.64 10.24 0.37
C LEU A 74 -2.36 11.36 -0.63
N SER A 75 -1.76 12.47 -0.18
CA SER A 75 -1.48 13.63 -1.05
C SER A 75 -0.57 13.27 -2.23
N GLY A 76 0.40 12.37 -2.03
CA GLY A 76 1.27 11.89 -3.10
C GLY A 76 0.51 11.07 -4.13
N VAL A 77 -0.40 10.22 -3.69
CA VAL A 77 -1.26 9.42 -4.58
C VAL A 77 -2.20 10.33 -5.38
N GLU A 78 -2.80 11.33 -4.75
CA GLU A 78 -3.67 12.29 -5.44
C GLU A 78 -2.92 13.12 -6.50
N LYS A 79 -1.68 13.53 -6.23
CA LYS A 79 -0.83 14.15 -7.25
C LYS A 79 -0.59 13.24 -8.46
N ALA A 80 -0.36 11.93 -8.21
CA ALA A 80 -0.18 10.95 -9.28
C ALA A 80 -1.48 10.73 -10.09
N ARG A 81 -2.64 10.67 -9.43
CA ARG A 81 -3.96 10.60 -10.07
C ARG A 81 -4.22 11.81 -10.96
N ALA A 82 -3.97 13.01 -10.43
CA ALA A 82 -4.11 14.24 -11.19
C ALA A 82 -3.18 14.29 -12.42
N LEU A 83 -1.95 13.79 -12.28
CA LEU A 83 -1.03 13.67 -13.43
C LEU A 83 -1.53 12.64 -14.44
N ALA A 84 -2.05 11.49 -14.00
CA ALA A 84 -2.63 10.47 -14.89
C ALA A 84 -3.73 11.09 -15.76
N GLY A 85 -4.65 11.86 -15.19
CA GLY A 85 -5.68 12.58 -15.94
C GLY A 85 -5.10 13.54 -17.00
N ARG A 86 -4.04 14.28 -16.63
CA ARG A 86 -3.34 15.17 -17.60
C ARG A 86 -2.61 14.41 -18.71
N MET A 87 -2.25 13.15 -18.46
CA MET A 87 -1.64 12.26 -19.46
C MET A 87 -2.67 11.49 -20.28
N ALA A 88 -3.96 11.83 -20.20
CA ALA A 88 -5.07 11.10 -20.82
C ALA A 88 -5.14 9.61 -20.40
N LEU A 89 -4.73 9.32 -19.17
CA LEU A 89 -4.84 8.00 -18.52
C LEU A 89 -5.99 8.02 -17.51
N ASP A 90 -6.50 6.83 -17.15
CA ASP A 90 -7.57 6.70 -16.17
C ASP A 90 -7.03 6.92 -14.73
N PRO A 91 -7.44 8.00 -14.02
CA PRO A 91 -6.98 8.29 -12.67
C PRO A 91 -7.50 7.31 -11.60
N ASN A 92 -8.46 6.45 -11.96
CA ASN A 92 -9.11 5.48 -11.07
C ASN A 92 -8.65 4.04 -11.30
N ARG A 93 -7.67 3.84 -12.21
CA ARG A 93 -7.02 2.55 -12.44
C ARG A 93 -5.54 2.62 -12.17
N TRP A 94 -5.03 1.58 -11.51
CA TRP A 94 -3.61 1.52 -11.14
C TRP A 94 -2.74 1.10 -12.31
N ALA A 95 -2.90 -0.16 -12.78
CA ALA A 95 -2.02 -0.77 -13.76
C ALA A 95 -2.04 -0.03 -15.10
N GLY A 96 -0.86 0.38 -15.56
CA GLY A 96 -0.71 1.09 -16.82
C GLY A 96 -1.25 2.53 -16.85
N ASN A 97 -1.86 3.01 -15.77
CA ASN A 97 -2.46 4.34 -15.64
C ASN A 97 -1.77 5.16 -14.54
N VAL A 98 -2.25 5.17 -13.29
CA VAL A 98 -1.62 5.92 -12.19
C VAL A 98 -0.20 5.42 -11.93
N GLU A 99 0.07 4.15 -12.15
CA GLU A 99 1.42 3.59 -12.11
C GLU A 99 2.39 4.29 -13.07
N LYS A 100 1.97 4.60 -14.31
CA LYS A 100 2.79 5.37 -15.28
C LYS A 100 2.99 6.82 -14.84
N ALA A 101 1.94 7.46 -14.36
CA ALA A 101 2.04 8.82 -13.84
C ALA A 101 2.98 8.89 -12.63
N MET A 102 2.94 7.90 -11.76
CA MET A 102 3.86 7.80 -10.62
C MET A 102 5.32 7.60 -11.06
N ALA A 103 5.55 6.77 -12.09
CA ALA A 103 6.88 6.61 -12.69
C ALA A 103 7.40 7.93 -13.29
N GLU A 104 6.52 8.72 -13.89
CA GLU A 104 6.87 10.03 -14.43
C GLU A 104 7.20 11.05 -13.34
N LEU A 105 6.47 11.04 -12.21
CA LEU A 105 6.81 11.85 -11.04
C LEU A 105 8.15 11.43 -10.43
N ALA A 106 8.45 10.13 -10.40
CA ALA A 106 9.74 9.62 -9.96
C ALA A 106 10.90 10.12 -10.84
N ARG A 107 10.68 10.17 -12.16
CA ARG A 107 11.67 10.61 -13.15
C ARG A 107 11.90 12.13 -13.13
N ARG A 108 10.83 12.92 -13.01
CA ARG A 108 10.88 14.38 -13.07
C ARG A 108 11.12 15.03 -11.72
N GLY A 109 10.79 14.36 -10.63
CA GLY A 109 10.86 14.92 -9.28
C GLY A 109 12.31 15.17 -8.88
N GLY A 110 12.62 16.44 -8.55
CA GLY A 110 13.90 16.84 -8.00
C GLY A 110 14.01 16.55 -6.49
N GLY A 111 15.22 16.56 -5.97
CA GLY A 111 15.49 16.43 -4.54
C GLY A 111 14.96 15.13 -3.94
N VAL A 112 14.15 15.23 -2.89
CA VAL A 112 13.59 14.07 -2.16
C VAL A 112 12.28 13.56 -2.71
N GLU A 113 11.58 14.32 -3.56
CA GLU A 113 10.25 13.93 -4.05
C GLU A 113 10.32 12.76 -5.05
N GLY A 114 11.16 12.85 -6.07
CA GLY A 114 11.32 11.82 -7.09
C GLY A 114 11.61 10.43 -6.50
N PRO A 115 12.65 10.29 -5.65
CA PRO A 115 12.95 9.01 -4.98
C PRO A 115 11.77 8.44 -4.17
N ARG A 116 10.95 9.27 -3.51
CA ARG A 116 9.78 8.80 -2.77
C ARG A 116 8.72 8.17 -3.68
N TYR A 117 8.44 8.76 -4.84
CA TYR A 117 7.55 8.16 -5.84
C TYR A 117 8.11 6.84 -6.38
N GLY A 118 9.40 6.80 -6.67
CA GLY A 118 10.09 5.58 -7.11
C GLY A 118 9.99 4.45 -6.08
N GLN A 119 10.23 4.75 -4.81
CA GLN A 119 10.13 3.78 -3.71
C GLN A 119 8.70 3.23 -3.57
N ALA A 120 7.69 4.10 -3.57
CA ALA A 120 6.29 3.67 -3.49
C ALA A 120 5.89 2.79 -4.68
N LEU A 121 6.34 3.14 -5.89
CA LEU A 121 6.09 2.37 -7.10
C LEU A 121 6.69 0.96 -7.02
N LEU A 122 7.95 0.84 -6.60
CA LEU A 122 8.61 -0.45 -6.42
C LEU A 122 7.93 -1.30 -5.35
N TYR A 123 7.50 -0.67 -4.25
CA TYR A 123 6.77 -1.33 -3.17
C TYR A 123 5.46 -1.96 -3.67
N VAL A 124 4.64 -1.20 -4.39
CA VAL A 124 3.37 -1.72 -4.94
C VAL A 124 3.63 -2.82 -5.98
N ARG A 125 4.62 -2.65 -6.86
CA ARG A 125 4.99 -3.67 -7.87
C ARG A 125 5.41 -4.98 -7.23
N ALA A 126 6.24 -4.93 -6.19
CA ALA A 126 6.68 -6.13 -5.47
C ALA A 126 5.50 -6.89 -4.86
N ILE A 127 4.58 -6.18 -4.20
CA ILE A 127 3.39 -6.80 -3.59
C ILE A 127 2.46 -7.37 -4.67
N ARG A 128 2.23 -6.67 -5.78
CA ARG A 128 1.40 -7.18 -6.88
C ARG A 128 1.97 -8.44 -7.50
N SER A 129 3.29 -8.51 -7.69
CA SER A 129 3.96 -9.70 -8.19
C SER A 129 3.77 -10.89 -7.26
N LEU A 130 4.00 -10.70 -5.95
CA LEU A 130 3.78 -11.73 -4.93
C LEU A 130 2.32 -12.19 -4.90
N TYR A 131 1.37 -11.27 -4.93
CA TYR A 131 -0.05 -11.58 -4.93
C TYR A 131 -0.45 -12.42 -6.16
N GLY A 132 0.07 -12.09 -7.34
CA GLY A 132 -0.12 -12.88 -8.55
C GLY A 132 0.41 -14.31 -8.41
N SER A 133 1.60 -14.45 -7.84
CA SER A 133 2.23 -15.75 -7.58
C SER A 133 1.42 -16.61 -6.61
N TYR A 134 0.91 -16.03 -5.52
CA TYR A 134 0.07 -16.75 -4.56
C TYR A 134 -1.26 -17.22 -5.15
N ARG A 135 -1.88 -16.42 -6.03
CA ARG A 135 -3.13 -16.81 -6.68
C ARG A 135 -2.97 -17.95 -7.70
N SER A 136 -1.79 -18.12 -8.27
CA SER A 136 -1.50 -19.17 -9.24
C SER A 136 -1.09 -20.51 -8.60
N VAL A 137 -0.99 -20.60 -7.26
CA VAL A 137 -0.70 -21.86 -6.56
C VAL A 137 -1.97 -22.70 -6.42
N PRO A 138 -2.05 -23.90 -7.05
CA PRO A 138 -3.27 -24.72 -7.07
C PRO A 138 -3.79 -25.16 -5.70
N SER A 139 -2.91 -25.26 -4.69
CA SER A 139 -3.25 -25.73 -3.33
C SER A 139 -4.15 -24.77 -2.55
N LEU A 140 -4.14 -23.47 -2.83
CA LEU A 140 -5.04 -22.50 -2.21
C LEU A 140 -6.46 -22.54 -2.79
N ALA A 141 -6.62 -23.02 -4.03
CA ALA A 141 -7.93 -23.21 -4.66
C ALA A 141 -8.69 -24.42 -4.09
N LEU A 142 -7.99 -25.41 -3.54
CA LEU A 142 -8.58 -26.60 -2.94
C LEU A 142 -9.06 -26.39 -1.50
N ALA A 143 -8.41 -25.54 -0.73
CA ALA A 143 -8.81 -25.25 0.66
C ALA A 143 -10.19 -24.55 0.76
N ASN A 144 -10.58 -23.79 -0.27
CA ASN A 144 -11.89 -23.10 -0.30
C ASN A 144 -13.06 -24.01 -0.72
N ARG A 145 -12.81 -25.24 -1.21
CA ARG A 145 -13.88 -26.18 -1.62
C ARG A 145 -14.30 -27.17 -0.52
N GLN A 146 -13.58 -27.23 0.59
CA GLN A 146 -13.90 -28.16 1.67
C GLN A 146 -14.70 -27.52 2.83
N GLY A 147 -15.15 -26.29 2.68
CA GLY A 147 -15.91 -25.56 3.69
C GLY A 147 -17.42 -25.47 3.47
N GLU A 148 -18.02 -26.21 2.51
CA GLU A 148 -19.46 -26.29 2.40
C GLU A 148 -19.97 -27.47 3.24
N PRO A 149 -20.78 -27.23 4.27
CA PRO A 149 -21.45 -28.32 4.99
C PRO A 149 -22.49 -28.97 4.06
N SER A 150 -22.35 -30.25 3.87
CA SER A 150 -23.40 -31.06 3.21
C SER A 150 -24.72 -30.89 3.97
N ALA A 151 -25.74 -30.46 3.25
CA ALA A 151 -27.12 -30.43 3.71
C ALA A 151 -27.65 -31.85 3.92
#